data_6772d051084ae93147e3af3dfcadafb5
#
_entry.id   6772d051084ae93147e3af3dfcadafb5
#
_cell.length_a   1.000
_cell.length_b   1.000
_cell.length_c   1.000
_cell.angle_alpha   90.00
_cell.angle_beta   90.00
_cell.angle_gamma   90.00
#
_symmetry.space_group_name_H-M   'P 1'
#
loop_
_entity.id
_entity.type
_entity.pdbx_description
1 polymer ?
#
loop_
_entity_poly.entity_id
_entity_poly.type
_entity_poly.pdbx_seq_one_letter_code
_entity_poly.pdbx_strand_id
1 'polypeptide(L)'
;MLETGHGVLSDQAAGLRRLFRARTGKSIAFVSGREACGRTKLLVQTAAALAQSGESVLVIDENGGNANVHAAFGLRPVRDLLDAGTREISISNLVQPAVAGLGVVSAVRLAACHGGLDAASANRLDAALRSLQQAHSYVMIDCADRSPEHLSPLALAAPCMAVVVAAQSTAITRAYALIKRLARESGREAFQVVITRARSDEEAQAIFRNLQATAQAHLGVRLSFLAGARQPATDHIAGSLGGRAFHGPSGFASLRRSLSSVAGAMA
;
A
#
# COMPACT_ATOMS: atom_id res chain seq x y z
N MET A 1 31.28 39.31 -1.41
CA MET A 1 30.57 38.81 -2.60
C MET A 1 30.88 37.33 -2.76
N LEU A 2 30.07 36.47 -2.20
CA LEU A 2 30.07 35.00 -2.38
C LEU A 2 28.63 34.52 -2.23
N GLU A 3 27.83 34.72 -3.25
CA GLU A 3 26.56 34.01 -3.48
C GLU A 3 26.69 33.25 -4.78
N THR A 4 26.28 32.03 -4.81
CA THR A 4 25.78 31.19 -5.91
C THR A 4 26.32 29.76 -5.89
N GLY A 5 26.00 29.02 -4.83
CA GLY A 5 26.25 27.56 -4.82
C GLY A 5 25.02 26.69 -4.58
N HIS A 6 23.92 27.27 -4.06
CA HIS A 6 22.78 26.48 -3.61
C HIS A 6 21.68 26.22 -4.66
N GLY A 7 21.62 27.02 -5.72
CA GLY A 7 20.60 26.90 -6.76
C GLY A 7 20.81 25.72 -7.72
N VAL A 8 22.05 25.42 -8.06
CA VAL A 8 22.38 24.40 -9.08
C VAL A 8 22.18 22.96 -8.57
N LEU A 9 22.49 22.72 -7.29
CA LEU A 9 22.31 21.38 -6.68
C LEU A 9 20.83 21.02 -6.46
N SER A 10 19.98 22.03 -6.22
CA SER A 10 18.53 21.83 -6.07
C SER A 10 17.85 21.46 -7.39
N ASP A 11 18.32 22.02 -8.51
CA ASP A 11 17.76 21.78 -9.84
C ASP A 11 18.18 20.41 -10.41
N GLN A 12 19.43 19.99 -10.18
CA GLN A 12 19.90 18.64 -10.54
C GLN A 12 19.15 17.54 -9.77
N ALA A 13 18.89 17.76 -8.47
CA ALA A 13 18.09 16.84 -7.67
C ALA A 13 16.62 16.78 -8.11
N ALA A 14 16.06 17.86 -8.65
CA ALA A 14 14.72 17.90 -9.22
C ALA A 14 14.66 17.16 -10.56
N GLY A 15 15.67 17.29 -11.40
CA GLY A 15 15.80 16.55 -12.67
C GLY A 15 15.94 15.03 -12.45
N LEU A 16 16.82 14.62 -11.52
CA LEU A 16 16.97 13.22 -11.10
C LEU A 16 15.66 12.66 -10.51
N ARG A 17 14.97 13.42 -9.69
CA ARG A 17 13.65 13.02 -9.15
C ARG A 17 12.60 12.83 -10.25
N ARG A 18 12.62 13.58 -11.35
CA ARG A 18 11.73 13.37 -12.50
C ARG A 18 12.09 12.10 -13.27
N LEU A 19 13.37 11.83 -13.50
CA LEU A 19 13.83 10.61 -14.16
C LEU A 19 13.52 9.34 -13.34
N PHE A 20 13.66 9.42 -12.01
CA PHE A 20 13.27 8.33 -11.10
C PHE A 20 11.74 8.19 -10.95
N ARG A 21 10.96 9.29 -11.06
CA ARG A 21 9.49 9.23 -11.08
C ARG A 21 8.91 8.48 -12.27
N ALA A 22 9.58 8.53 -13.41
CA ALA A 22 9.11 7.87 -14.63
C ALA A 22 9.28 6.35 -14.62
N ARG A 23 10.03 5.78 -13.65
CA ARG A 23 10.36 4.35 -13.57
C ARG A 23 10.05 3.69 -12.23
N THR A 24 9.47 4.39 -11.26
CA THR A 24 9.04 3.77 -9.99
C THR A 24 7.67 3.15 -10.15
N GLY A 25 7.55 1.86 -9.85
CA GLY A 25 6.28 1.14 -9.85
C GLY A 25 5.23 1.84 -8.99
N LYS A 26 3.99 1.77 -9.41
CA LYS A 26 2.85 2.33 -8.69
C LYS A 26 2.60 1.51 -7.43
N SER A 27 2.69 2.13 -6.25
CA SER A 27 2.49 1.44 -4.98
C SER A 27 1.16 1.82 -4.35
N ILE A 28 0.39 0.80 -3.96
CA ILE A 28 -0.92 0.95 -3.34
C ILE A 28 -1.07 0.01 -2.14
N ALA A 29 -1.45 0.56 -0.99
CA ALA A 29 -1.78 -0.21 0.21
C ALA A 29 -3.30 -0.45 0.27
N PHE A 30 -3.70 -1.70 0.43
CA PHE A 30 -5.09 -2.09 0.67
C PHE A 30 -5.32 -2.26 2.15
N VAL A 31 -6.17 -1.42 2.71
CA VAL A 31 -6.50 -1.38 4.14
C VAL A 31 -7.98 -1.57 4.36
N SER A 32 -8.36 -1.98 5.56
CA SER A 32 -9.77 -2.09 5.95
C SER A 32 -9.95 -1.78 7.42
N GLY A 33 -11.12 -1.26 7.79
CA GLY A 33 -11.48 -1.03 9.19
C GLY A 33 -11.99 -2.30 9.90
N ARG A 34 -12.06 -3.43 9.18
CA ARG A 34 -12.60 -4.71 9.69
C ARG A 34 -12.03 -5.88 8.92
N GLU A 35 -11.84 -6.99 9.62
CA GLU A 35 -11.56 -8.30 9.02
C GLU A 35 -12.72 -8.79 8.13
N ALA A 36 -12.42 -9.75 7.26
CA ALA A 36 -13.39 -10.42 6.39
C ALA A 36 -14.21 -9.51 5.47
N CYS A 37 -13.73 -8.30 5.14
CA CYS A 37 -14.37 -7.42 4.14
C CYS A 37 -14.11 -7.85 2.69
N GLY A 38 -13.29 -8.88 2.45
CA GLY A 38 -12.89 -9.34 1.12
C GLY A 38 -11.67 -8.63 0.53
N ARG A 39 -10.91 -7.87 1.33
CA ARG A 39 -9.73 -7.12 0.92
C ARG A 39 -8.69 -7.99 0.21
N THR A 40 -8.22 -9.06 0.84
CA THR A 40 -7.23 -9.98 0.27
C THR A 40 -7.72 -10.60 -1.04
N LYS A 41 -8.98 -11.06 -1.09
CA LYS A 41 -9.57 -11.61 -2.32
C LYS A 41 -9.58 -10.58 -3.45
N LEU A 42 -10.01 -9.35 -3.16
CA LEU A 42 -10.02 -8.25 -4.13
C LEU A 42 -8.61 -7.95 -4.63
N LEU A 43 -7.64 -7.86 -3.73
CA LEU A 43 -6.25 -7.58 -4.07
C LEU A 43 -5.67 -8.67 -4.97
N VAL A 44 -5.86 -9.95 -4.61
CA VAL A 44 -5.40 -11.11 -5.40
C VAL A 44 -5.98 -11.08 -6.81
N GLN A 45 -7.28 -10.85 -6.94
CA GLN A 45 -7.95 -10.77 -8.24
C GLN A 45 -7.43 -9.59 -9.08
N THR A 46 -7.25 -8.42 -8.46
CA THR A 46 -6.70 -7.23 -9.13
C THR A 46 -5.26 -7.46 -9.59
N ALA A 47 -4.43 -8.07 -8.74
CA ALA A 47 -3.04 -8.39 -9.07
C ALA A 47 -2.96 -9.37 -10.24
N ALA A 48 -3.80 -10.41 -10.23
CA ALA A 48 -3.87 -11.39 -11.31
C ALA A 48 -4.34 -10.76 -12.63
N ALA A 49 -5.34 -9.88 -12.60
CA ALA A 49 -5.83 -9.19 -13.81
C ALA A 49 -4.76 -8.25 -14.40
N LEU A 50 -4.03 -7.51 -13.56
CA LEU A 50 -2.90 -6.69 -14.00
C LEU A 50 -1.79 -7.54 -14.64
N ALA A 51 -1.44 -8.67 -14.03
CA ALA A 51 -0.44 -9.58 -14.59
C ALA A 51 -0.90 -10.18 -15.93
N GLN A 52 -2.17 -10.56 -16.06
CA GLN A 52 -2.76 -11.03 -17.31
C GLN A 52 -2.77 -9.97 -18.41
N SER A 53 -2.85 -8.68 -18.05
CA SER A 53 -2.71 -7.57 -19.01
C SER A 53 -1.27 -7.25 -19.40
N GLY A 54 -0.30 -8.05 -18.93
CA GLY A 54 1.12 -7.91 -19.27
C GLY A 54 1.92 -7.03 -18.31
N GLU A 55 1.32 -6.58 -17.20
CA GLU A 55 2.01 -5.78 -16.20
C GLU A 55 2.86 -6.65 -15.26
N SER A 56 3.98 -6.11 -14.80
CA SER A 56 4.78 -6.74 -13.75
C SER A 56 4.27 -6.32 -12.38
N VAL A 57 3.77 -7.29 -11.61
CA VAL A 57 3.10 -7.05 -10.32
C VAL A 57 3.83 -7.73 -9.17
N LEU A 58 4.06 -6.99 -8.10
CA LEU A 58 4.51 -7.52 -6.81
C LEU A 58 3.41 -7.34 -5.77
N VAL A 59 3.08 -8.41 -5.06
CA VAL A 59 2.24 -8.33 -3.87
C VAL A 59 3.09 -8.52 -2.62
N ILE A 60 2.99 -7.57 -1.70
CA ILE A 60 3.57 -7.63 -0.37
C ILE A 60 2.46 -8.04 0.59
N ASP A 61 2.60 -9.22 1.20
CA ASP A 61 1.60 -9.84 2.06
C ASP A 61 1.97 -9.66 3.53
N GLU A 62 1.28 -8.78 4.23
CA GLU A 62 1.42 -8.56 5.68
C GLU A 62 0.45 -9.42 6.50
N ASN A 63 -0.46 -10.15 5.84
CA ASN A 63 -1.49 -10.93 6.48
C ASN A 63 -0.97 -12.31 6.90
N GLY A 64 -0.77 -12.49 8.20
CA GLY A 64 -0.35 -13.78 8.79
C GLY A 64 -1.47 -14.79 9.01
N GLY A 65 -2.72 -14.46 8.67
CA GLY A 65 -3.87 -15.37 8.82
C GLY A 65 -3.93 -16.43 7.72
N ASN A 66 -4.81 -17.41 7.89
CA ASN A 66 -4.95 -18.53 6.94
C ASN A 66 -5.50 -18.12 5.56
N ALA A 67 -6.25 -17.00 5.49
CA ALA A 67 -6.81 -16.47 4.25
C ALA A 67 -5.95 -15.31 3.71
N ASN A 68 -4.65 -15.53 3.56
CA ASN A 68 -3.67 -14.57 3.07
C ASN A 68 -3.40 -14.73 1.56
N VAL A 69 -2.56 -13.86 1.01
CA VAL A 69 -2.21 -13.87 -0.41
C VAL A 69 -1.45 -15.14 -0.80
N HIS A 70 -0.50 -15.59 0.03
CA HIS A 70 0.24 -16.83 -0.23
C HIS A 70 -0.70 -18.03 -0.36
N ALA A 71 -1.64 -18.18 0.58
CA ALA A 71 -2.62 -19.25 0.55
C ALA A 71 -3.52 -19.19 -0.68
N ALA A 72 -3.90 -17.99 -1.14
CA ALA A 72 -4.72 -17.81 -2.34
C ALA A 72 -4.04 -18.31 -3.63
N PHE A 73 -2.70 -18.30 -3.67
CA PHE A 73 -1.90 -18.81 -4.78
C PHE A 73 -1.32 -20.22 -4.51
N GLY A 74 -1.70 -20.88 -3.40
CA GLY A 74 -1.15 -22.19 -3.03
C GLY A 74 0.32 -22.15 -2.63
N LEU A 75 0.83 -20.98 -2.25
CA LEU A 75 2.22 -20.75 -1.82
C LEU A 75 2.35 -20.88 -0.30
N ARG A 76 3.56 -21.18 0.14
CA ARG A 76 3.97 -21.06 1.56
C ARG A 76 5.10 -20.06 1.66
N PRO A 77 5.03 -19.07 2.58
CA PRO A 77 6.11 -18.11 2.76
C PRO A 77 7.41 -18.82 3.13
N VAL A 78 8.46 -18.63 2.35
CA VAL A 78 9.79 -19.20 2.62
C VAL A 78 10.66 -18.15 3.31
N ARG A 79 10.49 -16.87 2.95
CA ARG A 79 11.24 -15.73 3.47
C ARG A 79 10.30 -14.57 3.73
N ASP A 80 10.74 -13.64 4.56
CA ASP A 80 10.01 -12.42 4.88
C ASP A 80 10.85 -11.21 4.48
N LEU A 81 10.21 -10.13 4.13
CA LEU A 81 10.87 -8.88 3.75
C LEU A 81 11.81 -8.35 4.84
N LEU A 82 11.55 -8.67 6.11
CA LEU A 82 12.47 -8.40 7.23
C LEU A 82 13.85 -9.02 7.02
N ASP A 83 13.92 -10.16 6.36
CA ASP A 83 15.20 -10.83 6.11
C ASP A 83 16.14 -10.01 5.22
N ALA A 84 15.60 -9.13 4.34
CA ALA A 84 16.41 -8.18 3.56
C ALA A 84 17.11 -7.12 4.44
N GLY A 85 16.53 -6.78 5.57
CA GLY A 85 17.15 -5.86 6.54
C GLY A 85 18.19 -6.53 7.42
N THR A 86 17.93 -7.76 7.83
CA THR A 86 18.72 -8.47 8.88
C THR A 86 19.80 -9.40 8.32
N ARG A 87 19.73 -9.76 7.03
CA ARG A 87 20.66 -10.71 6.38
C ARG A 87 21.05 -10.21 5.00
N GLU A 88 22.19 -10.66 4.49
CA GLU A 88 22.55 -10.49 3.09
C GLU A 88 21.79 -11.51 2.24
N ILE A 89 20.66 -11.10 1.68
CA ILE A 89 19.81 -11.93 0.83
C ILE A 89 19.59 -11.22 -0.50
N SER A 90 19.76 -11.96 -1.58
CA SER A 90 19.38 -11.47 -2.91
C SER A 90 17.88 -11.21 -2.97
N ILE A 91 17.49 -10.10 -3.56
CA ILE A 91 16.08 -9.70 -3.75
C ILE A 91 15.28 -10.75 -4.52
N SER A 92 15.93 -11.42 -5.50
CA SER A 92 15.32 -12.52 -6.24
C SER A 92 14.91 -13.69 -5.36
N ASN A 93 15.56 -13.89 -4.22
CA ASN A 93 15.23 -14.95 -3.26
C ASN A 93 14.12 -14.59 -2.28
N LEU A 94 13.69 -13.32 -2.27
CA LEU A 94 12.56 -12.86 -1.44
C LEU A 94 11.24 -13.05 -2.15
N VAL A 95 11.20 -12.87 -3.48
CA VAL A 95 9.99 -12.91 -4.27
C VAL A 95 9.70 -14.33 -4.71
N GLN A 96 8.53 -14.84 -4.35
CA GLN A 96 8.02 -16.12 -4.84
C GLN A 96 7.15 -15.89 -6.07
N PRO A 97 7.43 -16.52 -7.23
CA PRO A 97 6.56 -16.43 -8.40
C PRO A 97 5.23 -17.12 -8.09
N ALA A 98 4.13 -16.41 -8.34
CA ALA A 98 2.77 -16.95 -8.17
C ALA A 98 2.17 -17.40 -9.51
N VAL A 99 2.11 -16.47 -10.46
CA VAL A 99 1.74 -16.72 -11.87
C VAL A 99 2.64 -15.86 -12.76
N ALA A 100 2.58 -16.05 -14.07
CA ALA A 100 3.35 -15.22 -14.99
C ALA A 100 3.11 -13.73 -14.77
N GLY A 101 4.17 -12.95 -14.58
CA GLY A 101 4.10 -11.52 -14.33
C GLY A 101 3.75 -11.12 -12.89
N LEU A 102 3.51 -12.09 -11.97
CA LEU A 102 3.13 -11.78 -10.59
C LEU A 102 4.03 -12.52 -9.58
N GLY A 103 4.65 -11.74 -8.70
CA GLY A 103 5.40 -12.24 -7.56
C GLY A 103 4.74 -11.89 -6.23
N VAL A 104 4.98 -12.69 -5.20
CA VAL A 104 4.51 -12.48 -3.83
C VAL A 104 5.70 -12.51 -2.87
N VAL A 105 5.71 -11.61 -1.91
CA VAL A 105 6.67 -11.56 -0.81
C VAL A 105 5.95 -11.43 0.52
N SER A 106 6.35 -12.21 1.53
CA SER A 106 5.84 -12.06 2.89
C SER A 106 6.45 -10.84 3.57
N ALA A 107 5.64 -10.10 4.32
CA ALA A 107 6.06 -9.04 5.22
C ALA A 107 5.38 -9.17 6.60
N VAL A 108 4.93 -10.37 6.95
CA VAL A 108 4.24 -10.65 8.22
C VAL A 108 5.11 -10.33 9.43
N ARG A 109 6.38 -10.74 9.38
CA ARG A 109 7.36 -10.49 10.45
C ARG A 109 7.76 -9.02 10.50
N LEU A 110 7.96 -8.40 9.32
CA LEU A 110 8.25 -6.96 9.23
C LEU A 110 7.11 -6.14 9.82
N ALA A 111 5.88 -6.43 9.43
CA ALA A 111 4.70 -5.75 9.97
C ALA A 111 4.55 -5.96 11.49
N ALA A 112 5.07 -7.07 12.05
CA ALA A 112 5.07 -7.37 13.48
C ALA A 112 6.24 -6.75 14.27
N CYS A 113 7.21 -6.17 13.58
CA CYS A 113 8.41 -5.63 14.21
C CYS A 113 8.10 -4.28 14.88
N HIS A 114 7.83 -4.32 16.20
CA HIS A 114 7.51 -3.12 16.99
C HIS A 114 8.77 -2.47 17.60
N GLY A 115 9.86 -3.20 17.71
CA GLY A 115 11.09 -2.73 18.35
C GLY A 115 12.00 -1.86 17.49
N GLY A 116 11.56 -1.54 16.25
CA GLY A 116 12.39 -0.82 15.29
C GLY A 116 13.51 -1.70 14.69
N LEU A 117 14.19 -1.15 13.70
CA LEU A 117 15.38 -1.73 13.07
C LEU A 117 16.56 -0.81 13.37
N ASP A 118 17.75 -1.38 13.58
CA ASP A 118 18.96 -0.56 13.60
C ASP A 118 19.17 0.14 12.24
N ALA A 119 19.97 1.21 12.24
CA ALA A 119 20.14 2.04 11.06
C ALA A 119 20.68 1.28 9.84
N ALA A 120 21.54 0.29 10.05
CA ALA A 120 22.10 -0.51 8.95
C ALA A 120 21.04 -1.44 8.36
N SER A 121 20.26 -2.10 9.19
CA SER A 121 19.12 -2.95 8.78
C SER A 121 18.02 -2.14 8.07
N ALA A 122 17.70 -0.96 8.59
CA ALA A 122 16.73 -0.06 7.97
C ALA A 122 17.20 0.41 6.58
N ASN A 123 18.49 0.73 6.42
CA ASN A 123 19.05 1.12 5.12
C ASN A 123 19.04 -0.03 4.10
N ARG A 124 19.37 -1.26 4.53
CA ARG A 124 19.30 -2.45 3.66
C ARG A 124 17.86 -2.73 3.21
N LEU A 125 16.91 -2.68 4.13
CA LEU A 125 15.49 -2.87 3.83
C LEU A 125 14.98 -1.81 2.85
N ASP A 126 15.34 -0.55 3.05
CA ASP A 126 14.96 0.55 2.17
C ASP A 126 15.55 0.38 0.75
N ALA A 127 16.80 -0.08 0.64
CA ALA A 127 17.42 -0.41 -0.63
C ALA A 127 16.70 -1.57 -1.33
N ALA A 128 16.34 -2.62 -0.60
CA ALA A 128 15.58 -3.76 -1.12
C ALA A 128 14.19 -3.34 -1.63
N LEU A 129 13.46 -2.54 -0.84
CA LEU A 129 12.15 -2.02 -1.23
C LEU A 129 12.21 -1.15 -2.50
N ARG A 130 13.23 -0.27 -2.62
CA ARG A 130 13.45 0.50 -3.84
C ARG A 130 13.70 -0.39 -5.06
N SER A 131 14.52 -1.40 -4.89
CA SER A 131 14.84 -2.34 -5.96
C SER A 131 13.61 -3.14 -6.41
N LEU A 132 12.81 -3.63 -5.47
CA LEU A 132 11.53 -4.29 -5.75
C LEU A 132 10.56 -3.36 -6.48
N GLN A 133 10.50 -2.10 -6.07
CA GLN A 133 9.63 -1.10 -6.70
C GLN A 133 10.07 -0.73 -8.12
N GLN A 134 11.38 -0.72 -8.38
CA GLN A 134 11.92 -0.47 -9.72
C GLN A 134 11.72 -1.65 -10.66
N ALA A 135 11.71 -2.87 -10.14
CA ALA A 135 11.55 -4.10 -10.92
C ALA A 135 10.11 -4.38 -11.34
N HIS A 136 9.12 -3.74 -10.72
CA HIS A 136 7.70 -4.03 -10.95
C HIS A 136 6.91 -2.77 -11.33
N SER A 137 5.96 -2.90 -12.28
CA SER A 137 5.04 -1.81 -12.66
C SER A 137 4.09 -1.46 -11.51
N TYR A 138 3.69 -2.46 -10.74
CA TYR A 138 2.78 -2.30 -9.59
C TYR A 138 3.32 -3.02 -8.36
N VAL A 139 3.24 -2.35 -7.21
CA VAL A 139 3.47 -2.94 -5.89
C VAL A 139 2.20 -2.78 -5.06
N MET A 140 1.58 -3.89 -4.73
CA MET A 140 0.32 -3.94 -3.98
C MET A 140 0.58 -4.51 -2.60
N ILE A 141 0.09 -3.85 -1.54
CA ILE A 141 0.34 -4.26 -0.16
C ILE A 141 -0.99 -4.74 0.43
N ASP A 142 -1.08 -6.02 0.82
CA ASP A 142 -2.19 -6.54 1.62
C ASP A 142 -1.89 -6.30 3.10
N CYS A 143 -2.42 -5.20 3.63
CA CYS A 143 -2.09 -4.77 4.97
C CYS A 143 -2.69 -5.70 6.02
N ALA A 144 -1.92 -5.98 7.08
CA ALA A 144 -2.41 -6.78 8.20
C ALA A 144 -3.63 -6.11 8.85
N ASP A 145 -4.66 -6.90 9.14
CA ASP A 145 -5.78 -6.51 9.99
C ASP A 145 -5.35 -6.58 11.47
N ARG A 146 -4.37 -5.77 11.81
CA ARG A 146 -4.02 -5.53 13.21
C ARG A 146 -5.06 -4.59 13.81
N SER A 147 -5.10 -4.50 15.14
CA SER A 147 -6.01 -3.58 15.84
C SER A 147 -6.14 -2.27 15.05
N PRO A 148 -7.30 -1.66 14.99
CA PRO A 148 -7.51 -0.43 14.22
C PRO A 148 -6.47 0.67 14.52
N GLU A 149 -5.61 0.45 15.50
CA GLU A 149 -4.69 1.44 16.02
C GLU A 149 -3.32 1.47 15.33
N HIS A 150 -2.95 0.44 14.55
CA HIS A 150 -1.59 0.39 14.00
C HIS A 150 -1.53 -0.22 12.59
N LEU A 151 -1.46 0.64 11.57
CA LEU A 151 -0.98 0.23 10.26
C LEU A 151 0.54 0.09 10.29
N SER A 152 1.05 -0.82 9.47
CA SER A 152 2.49 -0.98 9.33
C SER A 152 3.14 0.28 8.75
N PRO A 153 4.41 0.55 9.05
CA PRO A 153 5.16 1.63 8.43
C PRO A 153 5.16 1.52 6.90
N LEU A 154 5.14 0.30 6.35
CA LEU A 154 5.11 0.05 4.92
C LEU A 154 3.79 0.50 4.29
N ALA A 155 2.65 0.17 4.93
CA ALA A 155 1.33 0.63 4.50
C ALA A 155 1.20 2.16 4.57
N LEU A 156 1.70 2.77 5.65
CA LEU A 156 1.69 4.23 5.82
C LEU A 156 2.57 4.95 4.79
N ALA A 157 3.67 4.32 4.35
CA ALA A 157 4.57 4.87 3.35
C ALA A 157 4.02 4.78 1.92
N ALA A 158 3.04 3.91 1.65
CA ALA A 158 2.48 3.76 0.32
C ALA A 158 1.87 5.09 -0.19
N PRO A 159 2.21 5.55 -1.41
CA PRO A 159 1.70 6.80 -1.96
C PRO A 159 0.19 6.78 -2.18
N CYS A 160 -0.36 5.61 -2.48
CA CYS A 160 -1.80 5.40 -2.63
C CYS A 160 -2.33 4.43 -1.57
N MET A 161 -3.52 4.70 -1.06
CA MET A 161 -4.19 3.85 -0.08
C MET A 161 -5.63 3.60 -0.50
N ALA A 162 -5.98 2.32 -0.66
CA ALA A 162 -7.33 1.86 -0.96
C ALA A 162 -8.00 1.33 0.31
N VAL A 163 -9.04 2.00 0.76
CA VAL A 163 -9.87 1.57 1.89
C VAL A 163 -10.95 0.65 1.36
N VAL A 164 -10.91 -0.62 1.76
CA VAL A 164 -11.89 -1.63 1.37
C VAL A 164 -13.00 -1.69 2.42
N VAL A 165 -14.23 -1.47 1.98
CA VAL A 165 -15.41 -1.32 2.83
C VAL A 165 -16.47 -2.32 2.38
N ALA A 166 -16.89 -3.24 3.25
CA ALA A 166 -18.05 -4.07 2.97
C ALA A 166 -19.36 -3.26 3.11
N ALA A 167 -20.36 -3.55 2.28
CA ALA A 167 -21.69 -2.90 2.30
C ALA A 167 -22.50 -3.33 3.53
N GLN A 168 -22.00 -3.02 4.70
CA GLN A 168 -22.60 -3.31 6.01
C GLN A 168 -22.40 -2.09 6.91
N SER A 169 -23.42 -1.70 7.68
CA SER A 169 -23.39 -0.49 8.50
C SER A 169 -22.19 -0.40 9.44
N THR A 170 -21.86 -1.49 10.14
CA THR A 170 -20.69 -1.55 11.03
C THR A 170 -19.36 -1.43 10.30
N ALA A 171 -19.26 -1.94 9.07
CA ALA A 171 -18.04 -1.82 8.27
C ALA A 171 -17.83 -0.39 7.76
N ILE A 172 -18.93 0.29 7.39
CA ILE A 172 -18.90 1.70 6.96
C ILE A 172 -18.44 2.60 8.11
N THR A 173 -19.00 2.42 9.31
CA THR A 173 -18.60 3.19 10.51
C THR A 173 -17.11 2.99 10.84
N ARG A 174 -16.63 1.74 10.78
CA ARG A 174 -15.20 1.43 11.03
C ARG A 174 -14.28 1.98 9.95
N ALA A 175 -14.73 1.96 8.69
CA ALA A 175 -13.96 2.56 7.59
C ALA A 175 -13.83 4.08 7.79
N TYR A 176 -14.90 4.76 8.18
CA TYR A 176 -14.84 6.18 8.51
C TYR A 176 -13.88 6.45 9.68
N ALA A 177 -13.94 5.65 10.75
CA ALA A 177 -13.04 5.77 11.89
C ALA A 177 -11.56 5.57 11.47
N LEU A 178 -11.28 4.61 10.59
CA LEU A 178 -9.95 4.39 10.02
C LEU A 178 -9.48 5.61 9.22
N ILE A 179 -10.31 6.12 8.30
CA ILE A 179 -10.00 7.31 7.49
C ILE A 179 -9.72 8.52 8.38
N LYS A 180 -10.59 8.76 9.39
CA LYS A 180 -10.44 9.86 10.36
C LYS A 180 -9.11 9.80 11.08
N ARG A 181 -8.73 8.62 11.55
CA ARG A 181 -7.47 8.42 12.25
C ARG A 181 -6.29 8.66 11.32
N LEU A 182 -6.26 8.05 10.14
CA LEU A 182 -5.19 8.20 9.18
C LEU A 182 -5.02 9.65 8.71
N ALA A 183 -6.11 10.37 8.52
CA ALA A 183 -6.07 11.79 8.19
C ALA A 183 -5.39 12.61 9.31
N ARG A 184 -5.72 12.31 10.58
CA ARG A 184 -5.18 13.04 11.73
C ARG A 184 -3.72 12.67 12.05
N GLU A 185 -3.39 11.38 12.04
CA GLU A 185 -2.09 10.89 12.48
C GLU A 185 -1.02 10.96 11.39
N SER A 186 -1.39 10.69 10.13
CA SER A 186 -0.44 10.70 9.01
C SER A 186 -0.57 11.91 8.09
N GLY A 187 -1.51 12.82 8.34
CA GLY A 187 -1.77 13.98 7.49
C GLY A 187 -2.23 13.60 6.08
N ARG A 188 -2.79 12.41 5.89
CA ARG A 188 -3.22 11.93 4.57
C ARG A 188 -4.54 12.60 4.17
N GLU A 189 -4.53 13.30 3.04
CA GLU A 189 -5.67 14.08 2.55
C GLU A 189 -6.51 13.37 1.49
N ALA A 190 -6.05 12.22 0.97
CA ALA A 190 -6.73 11.51 -0.11
C ALA A 190 -6.69 10.00 0.06
N PHE A 191 -7.83 9.36 -0.20
CA PHE A 191 -7.99 7.90 -0.16
C PHE A 191 -8.77 7.43 -1.37
N GLN A 192 -8.45 6.23 -1.84
CA GLN A 192 -9.28 5.46 -2.73
C GLN A 192 -10.25 4.61 -1.91
N VAL A 193 -11.47 4.40 -2.39
CA VAL A 193 -12.47 3.59 -1.69
C VAL A 193 -12.99 2.51 -2.63
N VAL A 194 -13.02 1.28 -2.12
CA VAL A 194 -13.65 0.15 -2.79
C VAL A 194 -14.78 -0.37 -1.93
N ILE A 195 -15.99 -0.44 -2.48
CA ILE A 195 -17.14 -1.02 -1.79
C ILE A 195 -17.29 -2.47 -2.24
N THR A 196 -17.23 -3.40 -1.30
CA THR A 196 -17.43 -4.84 -1.53
C THR A 196 -18.76 -5.31 -0.99
N ARG A 197 -19.25 -6.46 -1.47
CA ARG A 197 -20.50 -7.09 -1.00
C ARG A 197 -21.76 -6.22 -1.15
N ALA A 198 -21.74 -5.22 -2.00
CA ALA A 198 -22.95 -4.50 -2.39
C ALA A 198 -23.83 -5.40 -3.28
N ARG A 199 -25.13 -5.24 -3.16
CA ARG A 199 -26.13 -5.99 -3.96
C ARG A 199 -26.24 -5.45 -5.37
N SER A 200 -25.92 -4.16 -5.57
CA SER A 200 -25.87 -3.50 -6.86
C SER A 200 -24.82 -2.40 -6.89
N ASP A 201 -24.52 -1.91 -8.08
CA ASP A 201 -23.57 -0.79 -8.26
C ASP A 201 -24.19 0.53 -7.73
N GLU A 202 -25.51 0.69 -7.79
CA GLU A 202 -26.22 1.82 -7.23
C GLU A 202 -26.08 1.85 -5.69
N GLU A 203 -26.20 0.69 -5.02
CA GLU A 203 -25.96 0.56 -3.59
C GLU A 203 -24.52 0.92 -3.24
N ALA A 204 -23.55 0.40 -3.98
CA ALA A 204 -22.14 0.70 -3.79
C ALA A 204 -21.85 2.20 -3.92
N GLN A 205 -22.40 2.82 -4.96
CA GLN A 205 -22.25 4.26 -5.18
C GLN A 205 -22.97 5.10 -4.11
N ALA A 206 -24.15 4.69 -3.64
CA ALA A 206 -24.85 5.37 -2.57
C ALA A 206 -24.05 5.36 -1.27
N ILE A 207 -23.49 4.19 -0.90
CA ILE A 207 -22.60 4.05 0.26
C ILE A 207 -21.37 4.95 0.11
N PHE A 208 -20.74 4.92 -1.06
CA PHE A 208 -19.58 5.75 -1.33
C PHE A 208 -19.89 7.24 -1.19
N ARG A 209 -20.99 7.74 -1.81
CA ARG A 209 -21.38 9.16 -1.73
C ARG A 209 -21.62 9.62 -0.28
N ASN A 210 -22.27 8.80 0.53
CA ASN A 210 -22.50 9.11 1.95
C ASN A 210 -21.18 9.18 2.73
N LEU A 211 -20.28 8.22 2.51
CA LEU A 211 -18.95 8.21 3.13
C LEU A 211 -18.12 9.42 2.70
N GLN A 212 -18.14 9.75 1.40
CA GLN A 212 -17.45 10.90 0.82
C GLN A 212 -17.94 12.21 1.39
N ALA A 213 -19.26 12.44 1.42
CA ALA A 213 -19.86 13.65 1.96
C ALA A 213 -19.48 13.85 3.44
N THR A 214 -19.59 12.78 4.24
CA THR A 214 -19.23 12.81 5.67
C THR A 214 -17.72 13.07 5.87
N ALA A 215 -16.87 12.41 5.11
CA ALA A 215 -15.44 12.59 5.23
C ALA A 215 -15.00 14.00 4.78
N GLN A 216 -15.58 14.52 3.70
CA GLN A 216 -15.30 15.88 3.23
C GLN A 216 -15.76 16.92 4.26
N ALA A 217 -16.97 16.79 4.79
CA ALA A 217 -17.55 17.77 5.73
C ALA A 217 -16.80 17.83 7.07
N HIS A 218 -16.37 16.68 7.61
CA HIS A 218 -15.82 16.61 8.95
C HIS A 218 -14.30 16.46 9.03
N LEU A 219 -13.66 16.03 7.95
CA LEU A 219 -12.21 15.76 7.93
C LEU A 219 -11.46 16.57 6.85
N GLY A 220 -12.17 17.16 5.89
CA GLY A 220 -11.56 17.85 4.75
C GLY A 220 -10.84 16.93 3.78
N VAL A 221 -10.98 15.60 3.89
CA VAL A 221 -10.27 14.63 3.04
C VAL A 221 -11.05 14.32 1.77
N ARG A 222 -10.32 14.00 0.72
CA ARG A 222 -10.88 13.62 -0.58
C ARG A 222 -10.98 12.11 -0.69
N LEU A 223 -12.17 11.60 -0.95
CA LEU A 223 -12.37 10.20 -1.29
C LEU A 223 -12.63 10.08 -2.79
N SER A 224 -12.01 9.09 -3.42
CA SER A 224 -12.25 8.73 -4.82
C SER A 224 -12.76 7.31 -4.91
N PHE A 225 -13.86 7.09 -5.63
CA PHE A 225 -14.40 5.76 -5.85
C PHE A 225 -13.50 4.99 -6.82
N LEU A 226 -12.94 3.90 -6.35
CA LEU A 226 -12.08 3.06 -7.17
C LEU A 226 -12.88 1.95 -7.86
N ALA A 227 -13.77 1.29 -7.12
CA ALA A 227 -14.68 0.29 -7.65
C ALA A 227 -15.80 -0.04 -6.66
N GLY A 228 -16.93 -0.55 -7.20
CA GLY A 228 -17.98 -1.23 -6.44
C GLY A 228 -18.16 -2.63 -6.98
N ALA A 229 -18.30 -3.62 -6.12
CA ALA A 229 -18.21 -5.00 -6.56
C ALA A 229 -19.50 -5.77 -6.39
N ARG A 230 -20.18 -5.97 -7.46
CA ARG A 230 -20.99 -7.17 -7.69
C ARG A 230 -20.20 -8.25 -8.45
N GLN A 231 -19.19 -7.84 -9.21
CA GLN A 231 -18.17 -8.70 -9.82
C GLN A 231 -16.80 -8.26 -9.31
N PRO A 232 -15.78 -9.10 -9.39
CA PRO A 232 -14.43 -8.62 -9.19
C PRO A 232 -14.20 -7.49 -10.20
N ALA A 233 -14.33 -6.28 -9.74
CA ALA A 233 -14.11 -5.07 -10.53
C ALA A 233 -12.61 -4.90 -10.81
N THR A 234 -11.95 -6.03 -11.07
CA THR A 234 -10.53 -6.14 -11.28
C THR A 234 -10.11 -5.34 -12.49
N ASP A 235 -10.92 -5.40 -13.56
CA ASP A 235 -10.63 -4.64 -14.78
C ASP A 235 -10.78 -3.13 -14.56
N HIS A 236 -11.79 -2.72 -13.78
CA HIS A 236 -11.98 -1.31 -13.41
C HIS A 236 -10.87 -0.82 -12.48
N ILE A 237 -10.49 -1.61 -11.47
CA ILE A 237 -9.41 -1.26 -10.58
C ILE A 237 -8.08 -1.24 -11.35
N ALA A 238 -7.81 -2.25 -12.15
CA ALA A 238 -6.62 -2.34 -12.98
C ALA A 238 -6.56 -1.16 -13.96
N GLY A 239 -7.64 -0.85 -14.66
CA GLY A 239 -7.74 0.30 -15.55
C GLY A 239 -7.57 1.64 -14.84
N SER A 240 -8.18 1.81 -13.66
CA SER A 240 -8.04 3.03 -12.85
C SER A 240 -6.62 3.20 -12.31
N LEU A 241 -5.94 2.15 -11.94
CA LEU A 241 -4.53 2.17 -11.54
C LEU A 241 -3.61 2.41 -12.75
N GLY A 242 -3.94 1.84 -13.91
CA GLY A 242 -3.18 1.99 -15.16
C GLY A 242 -3.15 3.43 -15.68
N GLY A 243 -4.25 4.17 -15.55
CA GLY A 243 -4.42 5.53 -16.10
C GLY A 243 -3.92 6.67 -15.25
N ARG A 244 -3.58 6.48 -13.97
CA ARG A 244 -3.21 7.56 -13.04
C ARG A 244 -1.76 7.48 -12.63
N ALA A 245 -0.97 8.47 -13.02
CA ALA A 245 0.28 8.80 -12.35
C ALA A 245 -0.07 9.31 -10.94
N PHE A 246 0.18 8.51 -9.89
CA PHE A 246 0.01 8.94 -8.52
C PHE A 246 1.09 9.97 -8.17
N HIS A 247 0.69 11.24 -8.04
CA HIS A 247 1.57 12.29 -7.55
C HIS A 247 1.50 12.29 -6.02
N GLY A 248 2.45 11.61 -5.38
CA GLY A 248 2.64 11.65 -3.94
C GLY A 248 4.13 11.82 -3.61
N PRO A 249 4.50 12.37 -2.44
CA PRO A 249 5.89 12.34 -1.98
C PRO A 249 6.35 10.89 -1.95
N SER A 250 7.61 10.65 -2.27
CA SER A 250 8.19 9.31 -2.34
C SER A 250 7.94 8.56 -1.02
N GLY A 251 7.01 7.59 -1.03
CA GLY A 251 6.45 6.97 0.17
C GLY A 251 7.49 6.26 1.05
N PHE A 252 8.63 5.86 0.47
CA PHE A 252 9.72 5.21 1.22
C PHE A 252 10.60 6.18 2.00
N ALA A 253 10.65 7.48 1.67
CA ALA A 253 11.28 8.46 2.54
C ALA A 253 10.51 8.64 3.86
N SER A 254 9.20 8.37 3.87
CA SER A 254 8.39 8.37 5.09
C SER A 254 8.56 7.08 5.91
N LEU A 255 8.82 5.93 5.26
CA LEU A 255 9.14 4.68 5.94
C LEU A 255 10.36 4.84 6.86
N ARG A 256 11.42 5.47 6.33
CA ARG A 256 12.64 5.74 7.09
C ARG A 256 12.37 6.63 8.31
N ARG A 257 11.52 7.64 8.19
CA ARG A 257 11.13 8.52 9.31
C ARG A 257 10.29 7.76 10.34
N SER A 258 9.33 6.94 9.92
CA SER A 258 8.50 6.15 10.82
C SER A 258 9.31 5.07 11.57
N LEU A 259 10.26 4.42 10.89
CA LEU A 259 11.14 3.45 11.54
C LEU A 259 12.13 4.09 12.52
N SER A 260 12.58 5.34 12.22
CA SER A 260 13.49 6.09 13.08
C SER A 260 12.78 6.76 14.27
N SER A 261 11.52 7.19 14.12
CA SER A 261 10.77 7.86 15.19
C SER A 261 10.36 6.90 16.31
N VAL A 262 10.13 5.62 15.98
CA VAL A 262 9.85 4.58 17.00
C VAL A 262 11.09 4.30 17.85
N ALA A 263 12.30 4.35 17.27
CA ALA A 263 13.55 4.19 18.00
C ALA A 263 13.87 5.39 18.92
N GLY A 264 13.45 6.61 18.56
CA GLY A 264 13.69 7.83 19.35
C GLY A 264 12.68 8.08 20.47
N ALA A 265 11.55 7.38 20.49
CA ALA A 265 10.52 7.51 21.54
C ALA A 265 10.73 6.54 22.72
N MET A 266 11.73 5.65 22.64
CA MET A 266 12.09 4.68 23.69
C MET A 266 13.48 4.93 24.30
N ALA A 267 14.13 6.02 23.97
CA ALA A 267 15.34 6.55 24.63
C ALA A 267 14.97 7.79 25.46
#